data_52b3447b72f425a5f9a00c82f398182e
#
_entry.id   52b3447b72f425a5f9a00c82f398182e
#
_cell.length_a   1.000
_cell.length_b   1.000
_cell.length_c   1.000
_cell.angle_alpha   90.00
_cell.angle_beta   90.00
_cell.angle_gamma   90.00
#
_symmetry.space_group_name_H-M   'P 1'
#
loop_
_entity.id
_entity.type
_entity.pdbx_description
1 polymer ?
#
loop_
_entity_poly.entity_id
_entity_poly.type
_entity_poly.pdbx_seq_one_letter_code
_entity_poly.pdbx_strand_id
1 'polypeptide(L)'
;MKSSIKLYIFIAILIFSVDSKANYLNHPSYEEIAKILVEKHEFSPEYIESVFKSATKQKKIIDAVNSPAESTHTWQRYRRIFIEYKRIRNGKKFIKNNFNTLERAEGVYGVPKEIITAIIGVETRYGKIMGTYRAIDALSTLAFDYPRRSKLFSNELIHLFILSRENNLDLFKIKGSYAGAMGFGQFIPTSYLAYAVDFDNNGSVDLFGSVEDAIGSVANYLSKHGWEAGKPVVWKTTNFLSIIKDPALTNNVRKLSTVENFDKDFLTIKNSQFVRNESFMPLQFDMGMKKEFYLGSKNFIAITKYNRSHFYAKAVYDLSLEF
;
A
#
# COMPACT_ATOMS: atom_id res chain seq x y z
N MET A 1 2.57 -63.31 -33.30
CA MET A 1 3.09 -62.27 -32.39
C MET A 1 1.96 -61.31 -32.08
N LYS A 2 1.37 -61.40 -30.88
CA LYS A 2 0.31 -60.50 -30.42
C LYS A 2 0.93 -59.40 -29.56
N SER A 3 0.92 -58.17 -30.05
CA SER A 3 1.35 -56.99 -29.30
C SER A 3 0.23 -56.49 -28.41
N SER A 4 0.42 -56.58 -27.10
CA SER A 4 -0.50 -56.06 -26.08
C SER A 4 -0.21 -54.61 -25.84
N ILE A 5 -1.12 -53.70 -26.25
CA ILE A 5 -1.09 -52.29 -25.93
C ILE A 5 -1.58 -52.11 -24.50
N LYS A 6 -0.69 -51.76 -23.56
CA LYS A 6 -1.07 -51.36 -22.19
C LYS A 6 -1.55 -49.90 -22.20
N LEU A 7 -2.85 -49.71 -21.97
CA LEU A 7 -3.50 -48.43 -21.80
C LEU A 7 -3.21 -47.93 -20.38
N TYR A 8 -2.37 -46.88 -20.23
CA TYR A 8 -2.17 -46.19 -18.97
C TYR A 8 -3.27 -45.14 -18.82
N ILE A 9 -4.23 -45.40 -17.93
CA ILE A 9 -5.23 -44.41 -17.51
C ILE A 9 -4.51 -43.47 -16.52
N PHE A 10 -4.22 -42.23 -16.96
CA PHE A 10 -3.81 -41.15 -16.08
C PHE A 10 -5.05 -40.60 -15.37
N ILE A 11 -5.26 -41.00 -14.11
CA ILE A 11 -6.24 -40.35 -13.23
C ILE A 11 -5.63 -39.03 -12.79
N ALA A 12 -6.06 -37.93 -13.41
CA ALA A 12 -5.79 -36.58 -12.93
C ALA A 12 -6.61 -36.38 -11.64
N ILE A 13 -5.95 -36.51 -10.49
CA ILE A 13 -6.51 -36.11 -9.21
C ILE A 13 -6.55 -34.58 -9.21
N LEU A 14 -7.72 -34.03 -9.53
CA LEU A 14 -8.04 -32.64 -9.27
C LEU A 14 -8.10 -32.46 -7.75
N ILE A 15 -7.00 -32.00 -7.16
CA ILE A 15 -6.98 -31.56 -5.76
C ILE A 15 -7.73 -30.23 -5.74
N PHE A 16 -9.05 -30.31 -5.53
CA PHE A 16 -9.79 -29.14 -5.06
C PHE A 16 -9.26 -28.83 -3.66
N SER A 17 -8.53 -27.75 -3.51
CA SER A 17 -8.27 -27.15 -2.19
C SER A 17 -9.63 -26.70 -1.67
N VAL A 18 -10.27 -27.53 -0.85
CA VAL A 18 -11.44 -27.14 -0.07
C VAL A 18 -10.96 -26.07 0.89
N ASP A 19 -11.32 -24.80 0.65
CA ASP A 19 -11.19 -23.76 1.65
C ASP A 19 -12.04 -24.21 2.86
N SER A 20 -11.38 -24.69 3.90
CA SER A 20 -12.09 -25.14 5.09
C SER A 20 -12.67 -23.92 5.78
N LYS A 21 -13.97 -23.92 6.10
CA LYS A 21 -14.56 -22.92 6.99
C LYS A 21 -13.73 -22.90 8.27
N ALA A 22 -13.04 -21.79 8.51
CA ALA A 22 -12.30 -21.63 9.74
C ALA A 22 -13.31 -21.42 10.87
N ASN A 23 -13.25 -22.25 11.90
CA ASN A 23 -14.06 -21.98 13.10
C ASN A 23 -13.35 -20.95 13.99
N TYR A 24 -13.32 -19.69 13.56
CA TYR A 24 -12.68 -18.62 14.31
C TYR A 24 -13.36 -18.32 15.64
N LEU A 25 -14.60 -18.77 15.87
CA LEU A 25 -15.29 -18.64 17.15
C LEU A 25 -14.55 -19.36 18.31
N ASN A 26 -13.81 -20.40 17.99
CA ASN A 26 -13.03 -21.18 18.96
C ASN A 26 -11.57 -20.68 19.07
N HIS A 27 -11.20 -19.62 18.35
CA HIS A 27 -9.84 -19.09 18.42
C HIS A 27 -9.64 -18.25 19.70
N PRO A 28 -8.53 -18.40 20.45
CA PRO A 28 -8.32 -17.68 21.72
C PRO A 28 -8.47 -16.15 21.61
N SER A 29 -8.09 -15.56 20.48
CA SER A 29 -8.21 -14.11 20.27
C SER A 29 -9.62 -13.65 19.83
N TYR A 30 -10.57 -14.57 19.60
CA TYR A 30 -11.93 -14.20 19.22
C TYR A 30 -12.63 -13.41 20.32
N GLU A 31 -12.56 -13.92 21.56
CA GLU A 31 -13.21 -13.28 22.72
C GLU A 31 -12.75 -11.84 22.93
N GLU A 32 -11.45 -11.56 22.76
CA GLU A 32 -10.89 -10.22 22.91
C GLU A 32 -11.46 -9.28 21.82
N ILE A 33 -11.49 -9.73 20.56
CA ILE A 33 -12.02 -8.92 19.44
C ILE A 33 -13.52 -8.71 19.60
N ALA A 34 -14.27 -9.77 19.92
CA ALA A 34 -15.72 -9.70 20.12
C ALA A 34 -16.08 -8.77 21.30
N LYS A 35 -15.34 -8.87 22.40
CA LYS A 35 -15.52 -7.98 23.56
C LYS A 35 -15.32 -6.51 23.18
N ILE A 36 -14.26 -6.17 22.43
CA ILE A 36 -14.01 -4.81 21.97
C ILE A 36 -15.17 -4.32 21.07
N LEU A 37 -15.62 -5.15 20.13
CA LEU A 37 -16.72 -4.81 19.21
C LEU A 37 -18.04 -4.56 19.96
N VAL A 38 -18.34 -5.35 21.00
CA VAL A 38 -19.55 -5.17 21.82
C VAL A 38 -19.42 -3.95 22.73
N GLU A 39 -18.39 -3.93 23.60
CA GLU A 39 -18.30 -2.96 24.69
C GLU A 39 -17.93 -1.54 24.21
N LYS A 40 -17.13 -1.42 23.18
CA LYS A 40 -16.66 -0.10 22.69
C LYS A 40 -17.37 0.39 21.43
N HIS A 41 -17.91 -0.54 20.64
CA HIS A 41 -18.49 -0.19 19.34
C HIS A 41 -19.93 -0.64 19.19
N GLU A 42 -20.54 -1.22 20.22
CA GLU A 42 -22.00 -1.52 20.29
C GLU A 42 -22.51 -2.42 19.16
N PHE A 43 -21.66 -3.34 18.66
CA PHE A 43 -22.10 -4.38 17.75
C PHE A 43 -22.82 -5.49 18.52
N SER A 44 -23.92 -6.04 17.95
CA SER A 44 -24.58 -7.17 18.61
C SER A 44 -23.74 -8.44 18.55
N PRO A 45 -23.71 -9.24 19.61
CA PRO A 45 -22.99 -10.52 19.62
C PRO A 45 -23.39 -11.45 18.48
N GLU A 46 -24.68 -11.49 18.14
CA GLU A 46 -25.22 -12.34 17.06
C GLU A 46 -24.69 -11.93 15.68
N TYR A 47 -24.55 -10.61 15.44
CA TYR A 47 -23.98 -10.08 14.20
C TYR A 47 -22.50 -10.48 14.10
N ILE A 48 -21.72 -10.25 15.17
CA ILE A 48 -20.31 -10.61 15.25
C ILE A 48 -20.12 -12.11 14.97
N GLU A 49 -20.90 -12.96 15.66
CA GLU A 49 -20.87 -14.40 15.47
C GLU A 49 -21.18 -14.80 14.02
N SER A 50 -22.21 -14.17 13.40
CA SER A 50 -22.60 -14.44 12.01
C SER A 50 -21.46 -14.12 11.03
N VAL A 51 -20.76 -13.01 11.25
CA VAL A 51 -19.62 -12.58 10.44
C VAL A 51 -18.48 -13.59 10.53
N PHE A 52 -18.06 -13.98 11.75
CA PHE A 52 -16.96 -14.94 11.93
C PHE A 52 -17.31 -16.36 11.51
N LYS A 53 -18.58 -16.77 11.60
CA LYS A 53 -19.09 -18.04 11.01
C LYS A 53 -18.95 -18.05 9.48
N SER A 54 -19.03 -16.90 8.85
CA SER A 54 -18.90 -16.77 7.39
C SER A 54 -17.45 -16.72 6.91
N ALA A 55 -16.52 -16.35 7.80
CA ALA A 55 -15.12 -16.15 7.46
C ALA A 55 -14.42 -17.47 7.12
N THR A 56 -13.56 -17.44 6.11
CA THR A 56 -12.78 -18.59 5.65
C THR A 56 -11.30 -18.32 5.74
N LYS A 57 -10.56 -19.31 6.23
CA LYS A 57 -9.10 -19.25 6.29
C LYS A 57 -8.51 -19.35 4.88
N GLN A 58 -7.66 -18.41 4.54
CA GLN A 58 -7.00 -18.29 3.25
C GLN A 58 -5.52 -18.65 3.35
N LYS A 59 -5.15 -19.92 3.21
CA LYS A 59 -3.74 -20.36 3.31
C LYS A 59 -2.81 -19.60 2.40
N LYS A 60 -3.22 -19.29 1.17
CA LYS A 60 -2.44 -18.53 0.18
C LYS A 60 -2.05 -17.12 0.68
N ILE A 61 -2.82 -16.53 1.59
CA ILE A 61 -2.51 -15.24 2.20
C ILE A 61 -1.28 -15.33 3.10
N ILE A 62 -1.19 -16.38 3.91
CA ILE A 62 -0.03 -16.61 4.79
C ILE A 62 1.25 -16.78 3.96
N ASP A 63 1.16 -17.51 2.84
CA ASP A 63 2.30 -17.70 1.94
C ASP A 63 2.71 -16.37 1.29
N ALA A 64 1.75 -15.56 0.85
CA ALA A 64 2.00 -14.26 0.22
C ALA A 64 2.66 -13.24 1.16
N VAL A 65 2.20 -13.12 2.41
CA VAL A 65 2.78 -12.14 3.38
C VAL A 65 4.18 -12.51 3.84
N ASN A 66 4.58 -13.78 3.70
CA ASN A 66 5.92 -14.24 4.02
C ASN A 66 6.94 -14.03 2.89
N SER A 67 6.50 -13.64 1.69
CA SER A 67 7.37 -13.48 0.51
C SER A 67 7.14 -12.13 -0.20
N PRO A 68 7.38 -10.99 0.47
CA PRO A 68 7.16 -9.68 -0.13
C PRO A 68 8.15 -9.39 -1.26
N ALA A 69 7.66 -8.80 -2.36
CA ALA A 69 8.45 -8.53 -3.57
C ALA A 69 9.66 -7.62 -3.33
N GLU A 70 9.57 -6.66 -2.40
CA GLU A 70 10.65 -5.74 -2.04
C GLU A 70 11.89 -6.45 -1.45
N SER A 71 11.70 -7.59 -0.79
CA SER A 71 12.80 -8.35 -0.20
C SER A 71 13.53 -9.25 -1.20
N THR A 72 12.97 -9.46 -2.40
CA THR A 72 13.45 -10.41 -3.40
C THR A 72 13.97 -9.78 -4.67
N HIS A 73 13.71 -8.48 -4.90
CA HIS A 73 14.05 -7.79 -6.14
C HIS A 73 15.17 -6.77 -5.96
N THR A 74 16.07 -6.66 -6.96
CA THR A 74 16.93 -5.49 -7.13
C THR A 74 16.06 -4.28 -7.54
N TRP A 75 16.56 -3.07 -7.29
CA TRP A 75 15.84 -1.86 -7.70
C TRP A 75 15.51 -1.85 -9.20
N GLN A 76 16.46 -2.24 -10.05
CA GLN A 76 16.25 -2.29 -11.49
C GLN A 76 15.08 -3.20 -11.88
N ARG A 77 14.96 -4.39 -11.25
CA ARG A 77 13.85 -5.32 -11.49
C ARG A 77 12.54 -4.78 -10.94
N TYR A 78 12.56 -4.22 -9.72
CA TYR A 78 11.38 -3.62 -9.09
C TYR A 78 10.83 -2.46 -9.93
N ARG A 79 11.70 -1.55 -10.37
CA ARG A 79 11.33 -0.41 -11.21
C ARG A 79 10.59 -0.83 -12.47
N ARG A 80 11.05 -1.89 -13.16
CA ARG A 80 10.42 -2.40 -14.40
C ARG A 80 8.97 -2.91 -14.20
N ILE A 81 8.57 -3.30 -12.99
CA ILE A 81 7.20 -3.72 -12.69
C ILE A 81 6.23 -2.54 -12.82
N PHE A 82 6.69 -1.32 -12.50
CA PHE A 82 5.84 -0.13 -12.44
C PHE A 82 6.05 0.82 -13.62
N ILE A 83 7.28 0.98 -14.11
CA ILE A 83 7.59 1.86 -15.23
C ILE A 83 7.55 1.05 -16.52
N GLU A 84 6.33 0.81 -17.01
CA GLU A 84 6.07 0.06 -18.24
C GLU A 84 5.08 0.82 -19.13
N TYR A 85 5.22 0.68 -20.45
CA TYR A 85 4.49 1.46 -21.45
C TYR A 85 2.97 1.50 -21.22
N LYS A 86 2.36 0.35 -20.89
CA LYS A 86 0.90 0.27 -20.70
C LYS A 86 0.44 1.07 -19.48
N ARG A 87 1.23 1.07 -18.41
CA ARG A 87 0.92 1.85 -17.19
C ARG A 87 1.07 3.34 -17.46
N ILE A 88 2.15 3.76 -18.11
CA ILE A 88 2.38 5.17 -18.48
C ILE A 88 1.23 5.66 -19.37
N ARG A 89 0.91 4.94 -20.45
CA ARG A 89 -0.19 5.30 -21.35
C ARG A 89 -1.53 5.41 -20.62
N ASN A 90 -1.83 4.45 -19.73
CA ASN A 90 -3.08 4.47 -18.97
C ASN A 90 -3.10 5.62 -17.94
N GLY A 91 -1.95 6.01 -17.38
CA GLY A 91 -1.85 7.16 -16.49
C GLY A 91 -2.13 8.47 -17.20
N LYS A 92 -1.55 8.68 -18.38
CA LYS A 92 -1.87 9.85 -19.23
C LYS A 92 -3.36 9.90 -19.55
N LYS A 93 -3.97 8.75 -19.86
CA LYS A 93 -5.42 8.68 -20.08
C LYS A 93 -6.22 8.98 -18.80
N PHE A 94 -5.77 8.48 -17.64
CA PHE A 94 -6.42 8.73 -16.35
C PHE A 94 -6.38 10.23 -16.01
N ILE A 95 -5.24 10.89 -16.17
CA ILE A 95 -5.13 12.35 -16.00
C ILE A 95 -6.08 13.09 -16.92
N LYS A 96 -6.07 12.75 -18.23
CA LYS A 96 -6.95 13.40 -19.21
C LYS A 96 -8.44 13.26 -18.82
N ASN A 97 -8.86 12.06 -18.40
CA ASN A 97 -10.27 11.79 -18.09
C ASN A 97 -10.74 12.42 -16.77
N ASN A 98 -9.82 12.66 -15.83
CA ASN A 98 -10.13 13.16 -14.49
C ASN A 98 -9.43 14.50 -14.19
N PHE A 99 -9.14 15.28 -15.24
CA PHE A 99 -8.29 16.46 -15.17
C PHE A 99 -8.82 17.47 -14.12
N ASN A 100 -10.08 17.84 -14.18
CA ASN A 100 -10.67 18.82 -13.26
C ASN A 100 -10.63 18.36 -11.80
N THR A 101 -10.92 17.08 -11.54
CA THR A 101 -10.87 16.51 -10.20
C THR A 101 -9.44 16.50 -9.66
N LEU A 102 -8.47 16.12 -10.50
CA LEU A 102 -7.05 16.09 -10.15
C LEU A 102 -6.50 17.51 -9.88
N GLU A 103 -6.85 18.50 -10.72
CA GLU A 103 -6.46 19.90 -10.47
C GLU A 103 -7.08 20.44 -9.16
N ARG A 104 -8.34 20.13 -8.91
CA ARG A 104 -8.99 20.51 -7.65
C ARG A 104 -8.28 19.87 -6.45
N ALA A 105 -7.93 18.57 -6.53
CA ALA A 105 -7.21 17.88 -5.47
C ALA A 105 -5.81 18.46 -5.26
N GLU A 106 -5.08 18.78 -6.34
CA GLU A 106 -3.79 19.47 -6.27
C GLU A 106 -3.94 20.83 -5.61
N GLY A 107 -4.95 21.62 -5.96
CA GLY A 107 -5.22 22.92 -5.37
C GLY A 107 -5.58 22.87 -3.88
N VAL A 108 -6.35 21.86 -3.45
CA VAL A 108 -6.78 21.70 -2.05
C VAL A 108 -5.68 21.14 -1.16
N TYR A 109 -4.94 20.15 -1.63
CA TYR A 109 -3.99 19.38 -0.80
C TYR A 109 -2.52 19.68 -1.11
N GLY A 110 -2.23 20.42 -2.17
CA GLY A 110 -0.87 20.76 -2.59
C GLY A 110 -0.08 19.59 -3.16
N VAL A 111 -0.73 18.47 -3.47
CA VAL A 111 -0.10 17.25 -4.01
C VAL A 111 -0.25 17.26 -5.54
N PRO A 112 0.85 17.21 -6.32
CA PRO A 112 0.78 17.21 -7.77
C PRO A 112 -0.08 16.07 -8.32
N LYS A 113 -0.90 16.37 -9.32
CA LYS A 113 -1.80 15.40 -9.97
C LYS A 113 -1.07 14.18 -10.51
N GLU A 114 0.17 14.34 -10.94
CA GLU A 114 1.03 13.25 -11.41
C GLU A 114 1.37 12.27 -10.27
N ILE A 115 1.60 12.77 -9.06
CA ILE A 115 1.88 11.94 -7.86
C ILE A 115 0.62 11.16 -7.45
N ILE A 116 -0.54 11.83 -7.39
CA ILE A 116 -1.82 11.19 -7.08
C ILE A 116 -2.10 10.06 -8.09
N THR A 117 -1.97 10.38 -9.38
CA THR A 117 -2.14 9.42 -10.48
C THR A 117 -1.17 8.25 -10.39
N ALA A 118 0.10 8.53 -10.06
CA ALA A 118 1.13 7.49 -9.93
C ALA A 118 0.79 6.51 -8.80
N ILE A 119 0.33 6.99 -7.64
CA ILE A 119 -0.09 6.12 -6.54
C ILE A 119 -1.24 5.21 -6.98
N ILE A 120 -2.34 5.76 -7.51
CA ILE A 120 -3.47 4.97 -8.00
C ILE A 120 -3.02 3.98 -9.10
N GLY A 121 -2.07 4.40 -9.93
CA GLY A 121 -1.48 3.56 -10.97
C GLY A 121 -0.65 2.41 -10.42
N VAL A 122 0.15 2.64 -9.38
CA VAL A 122 0.96 1.63 -8.71
C VAL A 122 0.07 0.64 -7.98
N GLU A 123 -0.91 1.12 -7.21
CA GLU A 123 -1.77 0.31 -6.36
C GLU A 123 -2.71 -0.59 -7.16
N THR A 124 -3.46 -0.01 -8.09
CA THR A 124 -4.59 -0.72 -8.72
C THR A 124 -4.60 -0.72 -10.24
N ARG A 125 -3.53 -0.22 -10.88
CA ARG A 125 -3.55 0.02 -12.34
C ARG A 125 -4.75 0.89 -12.76
N TYR A 126 -4.98 1.96 -12.00
CA TYR A 126 -6.10 2.91 -12.21
C TYR A 126 -7.46 2.25 -12.02
N GLY A 127 -7.64 1.50 -10.91
CA GLY A 127 -8.88 0.84 -10.54
C GLY A 127 -9.14 -0.51 -11.21
N LYS A 128 -8.22 -1.02 -12.04
CA LYS A 128 -8.42 -2.30 -12.75
C LYS A 128 -8.20 -3.54 -11.87
N ILE A 129 -7.41 -3.42 -10.83
CA ILE A 129 -7.04 -4.53 -9.94
C ILE A 129 -7.12 -4.03 -8.50
N MET A 130 -8.29 -4.10 -7.89
CA MET A 130 -8.54 -3.64 -6.52
C MET A 130 -8.52 -4.77 -5.48
N GLY A 131 -8.17 -6.00 -5.92
CA GLY A 131 -8.19 -7.19 -5.07
C GLY A 131 -9.45 -8.04 -5.24
N THR A 132 -9.35 -9.30 -4.87
CA THR A 132 -10.41 -10.30 -5.07
C THR A 132 -10.79 -11.06 -3.80
N TYR A 133 -9.98 -10.93 -2.73
CA TYR A 133 -10.28 -11.55 -1.45
C TYR A 133 -11.40 -10.79 -0.75
N ARG A 134 -12.33 -11.50 -0.09
CA ARG A 134 -13.20 -10.84 0.86
C ARG A 134 -12.33 -10.25 1.99
N ALA A 135 -12.53 -9.00 2.33
CA ALA A 135 -11.73 -8.31 3.35
C ALA A 135 -11.82 -9.03 4.70
N ILE A 136 -13.01 -9.56 5.04
CA ILE A 136 -13.22 -10.34 6.25
C ILE A 136 -12.37 -11.62 6.28
N ASP A 137 -12.26 -12.34 5.17
CA ASP A 137 -11.43 -13.55 5.10
C ASP A 137 -9.95 -13.22 5.23
N ALA A 138 -9.51 -12.17 4.52
CA ALA A 138 -8.12 -11.75 4.52
C ALA A 138 -7.68 -11.28 5.91
N LEU A 139 -8.42 -10.38 6.51
CA LEU A 139 -8.07 -9.82 7.82
C LEU A 139 -8.25 -10.83 8.95
N SER A 140 -9.28 -11.69 8.93
CA SER A 140 -9.40 -12.77 9.90
C SER A 140 -8.24 -13.74 9.81
N THR A 141 -7.85 -14.17 8.60
CA THR A 141 -6.69 -15.05 8.42
C THR A 141 -5.42 -14.43 9.00
N LEU A 142 -5.19 -13.15 8.75
CA LEU A 142 -3.99 -12.46 9.25
C LEU A 142 -4.04 -12.15 10.75
N ALA A 143 -5.22 -11.84 11.28
CA ALA A 143 -5.40 -11.59 12.71
C ALA A 143 -5.21 -12.85 13.56
N PHE A 144 -5.76 -13.96 13.13
CA PHE A 144 -5.80 -15.19 13.89
C PHE A 144 -4.63 -16.14 13.58
N ASP A 145 -4.24 -16.25 12.31
CA ASP A 145 -3.29 -17.27 11.85
C ASP A 145 -1.89 -16.70 11.48
N TYR A 146 -1.63 -15.40 11.70
CA TYR A 146 -0.33 -14.79 11.45
C TYR A 146 0.24 -14.10 12.72
N PRO A 147 0.80 -14.87 13.68
CA PRO A 147 1.20 -14.36 15.00
C PRO A 147 2.15 -13.17 14.96
N ARG A 148 3.05 -13.13 13.97
CA ARG A 148 4.07 -12.07 13.83
C ARG A 148 3.47 -10.67 13.77
N ARG A 149 2.24 -10.49 13.27
CA ARG A 149 1.55 -9.21 13.12
C ARG A 149 0.08 -9.28 13.52
N SER A 150 -0.33 -10.26 14.34
CA SER A 150 -1.72 -10.47 14.74
C SER A 150 -2.33 -9.22 15.35
N LYS A 151 -1.64 -8.54 16.25
CA LYS A 151 -2.12 -7.30 16.88
C LYS A 151 -2.47 -6.21 15.86
N LEU A 152 -1.66 -6.04 14.82
CA LEU A 152 -1.96 -5.09 13.76
C LEU A 152 -3.24 -5.49 13.02
N PHE A 153 -3.32 -6.75 12.58
CA PHE A 153 -4.45 -7.21 11.76
C PHE A 153 -5.73 -7.38 12.58
N SER A 154 -5.66 -7.65 13.88
CA SER A 154 -6.82 -7.59 14.78
C SER A 154 -7.39 -6.17 14.86
N ASN A 155 -6.51 -5.17 14.94
CA ASN A 155 -6.94 -3.78 14.89
C ASN A 155 -7.60 -3.41 13.55
N GLU A 156 -7.02 -3.83 12.42
CA GLU A 156 -7.63 -3.62 11.10
C GLU A 156 -8.97 -4.36 10.95
N LEU A 157 -9.09 -5.55 11.52
CA LEU A 157 -10.32 -6.33 11.52
C LEU A 157 -11.45 -5.63 12.31
N ILE A 158 -11.16 -5.09 13.49
CA ILE A 158 -12.10 -4.28 14.27
C ILE A 158 -12.55 -3.06 13.44
N HIS A 159 -11.61 -2.36 12.81
CA HIS A 159 -11.91 -1.19 12.00
C HIS A 159 -12.67 -1.53 10.71
N LEU A 160 -12.57 -2.77 10.20
CA LEU A 160 -13.41 -3.22 9.09
C LEU A 160 -14.90 -3.28 9.47
N PHE A 161 -15.22 -3.71 10.70
CA PHE A 161 -16.60 -3.66 11.20
C PHE A 161 -17.09 -2.22 11.31
N ILE A 162 -16.30 -1.33 11.90
CA ILE A 162 -16.63 0.08 12.05
C ILE A 162 -16.85 0.73 10.69
N LEU A 163 -15.90 0.53 9.76
CA LEU A 163 -15.97 1.03 8.39
C LEU A 163 -17.25 0.60 7.68
N SER A 164 -17.58 -0.69 7.78
CA SER A 164 -18.77 -1.28 7.17
C SER A 164 -20.05 -0.55 7.65
N ARG A 165 -20.17 -0.31 8.96
CA ARG A 165 -21.31 0.38 9.55
C ARG A 165 -21.35 1.86 9.18
N GLU A 166 -20.23 2.58 9.33
CA GLU A 166 -20.20 4.02 9.12
C GLU A 166 -20.41 4.42 7.66
N ASN A 167 -19.99 3.56 6.72
CA ASN A 167 -20.17 3.83 5.29
C ASN A 167 -21.30 3.00 4.66
N ASN A 168 -22.14 2.38 5.48
CA ASN A 168 -23.26 1.54 5.02
C ASN A 168 -22.86 0.47 3.98
N LEU A 169 -21.71 -0.15 4.17
CA LEU A 169 -21.15 -1.19 3.29
C LEU A 169 -21.54 -2.57 3.81
N ASP A 170 -21.88 -3.49 2.91
CA ASP A 170 -22.08 -4.90 3.25
C ASP A 170 -20.73 -5.56 3.54
N LEU A 171 -20.42 -5.79 4.82
CA LEU A 171 -19.16 -6.39 5.27
C LEU A 171 -18.86 -7.73 4.59
N PHE A 172 -19.88 -8.50 4.26
CA PHE A 172 -19.72 -9.79 3.59
C PHE A 172 -19.30 -9.66 2.12
N LYS A 173 -19.45 -8.48 1.52
CA LYS A 173 -19.16 -8.21 0.10
C LYS A 173 -17.91 -7.37 -0.12
N ILE A 174 -17.39 -6.71 0.91
CA ILE A 174 -16.18 -5.90 0.79
C ILE A 174 -15.03 -6.77 0.28
N LYS A 175 -14.42 -6.35 -0.82
CA LYS A 175 -13.25 -7.02 -1.42
C LYS A 175 -12.03 -6.14 -1.36
N GLY A 176 -10.87 -6.79 -1.28
CA GLY A 176 -9.58 -6.11 -1.25
C GLY A 176 -8.41 -7.03 -1.61
N SER A 177 -7.21 -6.57 -1.29
CA SER A 177 -5.98 -7.36 -1.45
C SER A 177 -5.90 -8.48 -0.41
N TYR A 178 -4.91 -9.33 -0.57
CA TYR A 178 -4.58 -10.38 0.41
C TYR A 178 -4.21 -9.82 1.81
N ALA A 179 -3.87 -8.55 1.90
CA ALA A 179 -3.57 -7.86 3.17
C ALA A 179 -4.72 -6.98 3.68
N GLY A 180 -5.91 -7.07 3.07
CA GLY A 180 -7.09 -6.30 3.47
C GLY A 180 -7.10 -4.85 3.02
N ALA A 181 -6.25 -4.46 2.06
CA ALA A 181 -6.27 -3.13 1.47
C ALA A 181 -7.33 -3.04 0.37
N MET A 182 -8.05 -1.91 0.29
CA MET A 182 -9.32 -1.78 -0.42
C MET A 182 -9.37 -0.57 -1.35
N GLY A 183 -10.20 -0.69 -2.39
CA GLY A 183 -10.51 0.40 -3.32
C GLY A 183 -9.37 0.84 -4.22
N PHE A 184 -9.56 1.92 -4.96
CA PHE A 184 -8.59 2.48 -5.91
C PHE A 184 -7.22 2.78 -5.30
N GLY A 185 -7.19 3.32 -4.08
CA GLY A 185 -5.99 3.70 -3.35
C GLY A 185 -5.42 2.61 -2.46
N GLN A 186 -6.04 1.42 -2.39
CA GLN A 186 -5.62 0.33 -1.51
C GLN A 186 -5.47 0.74 -0.05
N PHE A 187 -6.48 1.43 0.49
CA PHE A 187 -6.52 1.81 1.90
C PHE A 187 -6.86 0.61 2.79
N ILE A 188 -6.11 0.41 3.87
CA ILE A 188 -6.51 -0.49 4.96
C ILE A 188 -7.64 0.16 5.77
N PRO A 189 -8.47 -0.59 6.52
CA PRO A 189 -9.64 -0.05 7.22
C PRO A 189 -9.36 1.20 8.07
N THR A 190 -8.28 1.20 8.86
CA THR A 190 -7.88 2.36 9.67
C THR A 190 -7.56 3.58 8.81
N SER A 191 -6.91 3.39 7.66
CA SER A 191 -6.59 4.49 6.75
C SER A 191 -7.84 5.00 6.03
N TYR A 192 -8.77 4.13 5.69
CA TYR A 192 -10.03 4.50 5.09
C TYR A 192 -10.81 5.44 6.03
N LEU A 193 -11.02 5.03 7.28
CA LEU A 193 -11.72 5.83 8.29
C LEU A 193 -11.03 7.16 8.60
N ALA A 194 -9.69 7.20 8.57
CA ALA A 194 -8.94 8.39 8.96
C ALA A 194 -8.72 9.39 7.83
N TYR A 195 -8.66 8.95 6.58
CA TYR A 195 -8.17 9.79 5.48
C TYR A 195 -9.05 9.79 4.24
N ALA A 196 -10.02 8.88 4.10
CA ALA A 196 -10.93 8.93 2.97
C ALA A 196 -11.87 10.14 3.09
N VAL A 197 -12.21 10.74 1.95
CA VAL A 197 -13.04 11.95 1.86
C VAL A 197 -14.08 11.78 0.77
N ASP A 198 -15.28 12.29 1.03
CA ASP A 198 -16.33 12.52 0.01
C ASP A 198 -15.89 13.71 -0.85
N PHE A 199 -15.15 13.42 -1.91
CA PHE A 199 -14.57 14.47 -2.74
C PHE A 199 -15.46 14.90 -3.90
N ASP A 200 -16.46 14.10 -4.28
CA ASP A 200 -17.50 14.50 -5.23
C ASP A 200 -18.70 15.21 -4.56
N ASN A 201 -18.72 15.27 -3.21
CA ASN A 201 -19.75 15.90 -2.37
C ASN A 201 -21.14 15.29 -2.57
N ASN A 202 -21.22 13.97 -2.76
CA ASN A 202 -22.49 13.25 -2.90
C ASN A 202 -23.10 12.80 -1.56
N GLY A 203 -22.42 13.06 -0.43
CA GLY A 203 -22.82 12.70 0.93
C GLY A 203 -22.34 11.34 1.40
N SER A 204 -21.48 10.65 0.62
CA SER A 204 -20.92 9.36 1.00
C SER A 204 -19.46 9.24 0.52
N VAL A 205 -18.67 8.49 1.25
CA VAL A 205 -17.28 8.16 0.84
C VAL A 205 -17.25 6.80 0.15
N ASP A 206 -16.88 6.76 -1.13
CA ASP A 206 -16.80 5.52 -1.91
C ASP A 206 -15.45 5.35 -2.61
N LEU A 207 -14.51 4.67 -1.95
CA LEU A 207 -13.22 4.34 -2.57
C LEU A 207 -13.26 3.15 -3.55
N PHE A 208 -14.43 2.51 -3.72
CA PHE A 208 -14.60 1.38 -4.63
C PHE A 208 -15.18 1.80 -5.98
N GLY A 209 -16.12 2.75 -5.99
CA GLY A 209 -16.86 3.19 -7.18
C GLY A 209 -16.57 4.63 -7.61
N SER A 210 -16.27 5.55 -6.67
CA SER A 210 -15.96 6.95 -6.98
C SER A 210 -14.46 7.16 -7.23
N VAL A 211 -14.14 7.53 -8.46
CA VAL A 211 -12.75 7.93 -8.83
C VAL A 211 -12.40 9.26 -8.19
N GLU A 212 -13.37 10.14 -8.05
CA GLU A 212 -13.24 11.45 -7.42
C GLU A 212 -12.83 11.32 -5.95
N ASP A 213 -13.54 10.49 -5.19
CA ASP A 213 -13.21 10.23 -3.78
C ASP A 213 -11.85 9.58 -3.64
N ALA A 214 -11.50 8.67 -4.53
CA ALA A 214 -10.20 8.04 -4.52
C ALA A 214 -9.08 9.06 -4.77
N ILE A 215 -9.24 9.99 -5.71
CA ILE A 215 -8.29 11.06 -6.00
C ILE A 215 -8.14 11.97 -4.78
N GLY A 216 -9.25 12.46 -4.23
CA GLY A 216 -9.26 13.31 -3.05
C GLY A 216 -8.64 12.64 -1.83
N SER A 217 -8.98 11.37 -1.60
CA SER A 217 -8.48 10.60 -0.46
C SER A 217 -6.98 10.32 -0.53
N VAL A 218 -6.45 9.98 -1.70
CA VAL A 218 -4.99 9.81 -1.90
C VAL A 218 -4.25 11.12 -1.64
N ALA A 219 -4.77 12.24 -2.14
CA ALA A 219 -4.19 13.55 -1.91
C ALA A 219 -4.25 13.96 -0.43
N ASN A 220 -5.41 13.78 0.21
CA ASN A 220 -5.58 14.02 1.65
C ASN A 220 -4.63 13.18 2.50
N TYR A 221 -4.47 11.88 2.17
CA TYR A 221 -3.52 11.01 2.86
C TYR A 221 -2.10 11.59 2.85
N LEU A 222 -1.58 11.98 1.68
CA LEU A 222 -0.24 12.54 1.57
C LEU A 222 -0.10 13.87 2.31
N SER A 223 -1.10 14.75 2.19
CA SER A 223 -1.16 16.04 2.91
C SER A 223 -1.10 15.83 4.43
N LYS A 224 -1.91 14.91 4.99
CA LYS A 224 -1.91 14.57 6.41
C LYS A 224 -0.61 13.89 6.88
N HIS A 225 0.16 13.31 5.96
CA HIS A 225 1.45 12.68 6.26
C HIS A 225 2.67 13.59 5.97
N GLY A 226 2.46 14.89 5.87
CA GLY A 226 3.52 15.88 5.80
C GLY A 226 4.01 16.21 4.40
N TRP A 227 3.14 16.08 3.40
CA TRP A 227 3.42 16.63 2.08
C TRP A 227 3.54 18.15 2.13
N GLU A 228 4.60 18.69 1.57
CA GLU A 228 4.86 20.14 1.45
C GLU A 228 4.70 20.57 -0.01
N ALA A 229 3.69 21.41 -0.29
CA ALA A 229 3.43 21.93 -1.64
C ALA A 229 4.64 22.67 -2.20
N GLY A 230 4.94 22.47 -3.47
CA GLY A 230 6.04 23.12 -4.16
C GLY A 230 7.46 22.63 -3.80
N LYS A 231 7.58 21.75 -2.80
CA LYS A 231 8.88 21.15 -2.47
C LYS A 231 9.16 19.93 -3.37
N PRO A 232 10.42 19.68 -3.76
CA PRO A 232 10.78 18.52 -4.55
C PRO A 232 10.58 17.22 -3.75
N VAL A 233 10.40 16.11 -4.44
CA VAL A 233 10.34 14.76 -3.80
C VAL A 233 11.74 14.27 -3.46
N VAL A 234 12.70 14.46 -4.35
CA VAL A 234 14.10 14.10 -4.15
C VAL A 234 15.03 15.15 -4.73
N TRP A 235 16.23 15.26 -4.17
CA TRP A 235 17.37 15.93 -4.80
C TRP A 235 18.35 14.88 -5.30
N LYS A 236 18.73 14.93 -6.57
CA LYS A 236 19.79 14.07 -7.11
C LYS A 236 21.14 14.55 -6.58
N THR A 237 21.99 13.64 -6.13
CA THR A 237 23.30 13.95 -5.59
C THR A 237 24.37 13.00 -6.13
N THR A 238 25.64 13.25 -5.76
CA THR A 238 26.76 12.37 -6.01
C THR A 238 26.82 11.27 -4.96
N ASN A 239 27.78 10.36 -5.10
CA ASN A 239 28.03 9.33 -4.09
C ASN A 239 28.43 9.96 -2.75
N PHE A 240 27.67 9.68 -1.71
CA PHE A 240 27.89 10.17 -0.35
C PHE A 240 28.39 9.09 0.61
N LEU A 241 28.60 7.86 0.15
CA LEU A 241 28.89 6.73 1.04
C LEU A 241 30.22 6.88 1.79
N SER A 242 31.19 7.61 1.22
CA SER A 242 32.48 7.89 1.87
C SER A 242 32.43 8.98 2.93
N ILE A 243 31.34 9.77 2.96
CA ILE A 243 31.20 10.95 3.84
C ILE A 243 30.02 10.87 4.79
N ILE A 244 29.18 9.83 4.69
CA ILE A 244 28.12 9.58 5.66
C ILE A 244 28.69 8.90 6.91
N LYS A 245 28.46 9.50 8.07
CA LYS A 245 29.02 9.01 9.36
C LYS A 245 28.38 7.70 9.82
N ASP A 246 27.08 7.51 9.52
CA ASP A 246 26.35 6.28 9.82
C ASP A 246 25.72 5.70 8.52
N PRO A 247 26.35 4.70 7.90
CA PRO A 247 25.81 4.03 6.70
C PRO A 247 24.39 3.42 6.91
N ALA A 248 23.99 3.10 8.14
CA ALA A 248 22.68 2.56 8.46
C ALA A 248 21.53 3.57 8.25
N LEU A 249 21.84 4.85 8.01
CA LEU A 249 20.87 5.87 7.61
C LEU A 249 20.48 5.75 6.14
N THR A 250 21.31 5.12 5.30
CA THR A 250 21.04 4.95 3.87
C THR A 250 19.84 4.02 3.66
N ASN A 251 18.88 4.48 2.87
CA ASN A 251 17.61 3.78 2.57
C ASN A 251 16.74 3.47 3.81
N ASN A 252 16.98 4.14 4.93
CA ASN A 252 16.27 3.88 6.17
C ASN A 252 14.98 4.70 6.26
N VAL A 253 13.84 4.09 5.92
CA VAL A 253 12.51 4.73 5.96
C VAL A 253 11.99 5.10 7.36
N ARG A 254 12.74 4.74 8.40
CA ARG A 254 12.38 5.00 9.82
C ARG A 254 13.22 6.08 10.46
N LYS A 255 14.37 6.42 9.89
CA LYS A 255 15.30 7.40 10.43
C LYS A 255 15.61 8.45 9.37
N LEU A 256 15.52 9.69 9.76
CA LEU A 256 15.95 10.82 8.94
C LEU A 256 17.38 11.19 9.28
N SER A 257 18.01 11.83 8.33
CA SER A 257 19.35 12.39 8.42
C SER A 257 19.29 13.91 8.29
N THR A 258 20.27 14.57 8.87
CA THR A 258 20.56 16.00 8.66
C THR A 258 21.98 16.13 8.12
N VAL A 259 22.39 17.32 7.74
CA VAL A 259 23.76 17.58 7.26
C VAL A 259 24.82 17.20 8.28
N GLU A 260 24.51 17.21 9.57
CA GLU A 260 25.42 16.86 10.67
C GLU A 260 25.82 15.38 10.67
N ASN A 261 25.04 14.53 10.01
CA ASN A 261 25.33 13.11 9.84
C ASN A 261 26.37 12.84 8.72
N PHE A 262 26.92 13.91 8.13
CA PHE A 262 27.92 13.83 7.07
C PHE A 262 29.18 14.61 7.45
N ASP A 263 30.28 14.27 6.83
CA ASP A 263 31.50 15.05 6.96
C ASP A 263 31.37 16.44 6.28
N LYS A 264 32.28 17.36 6.60
CA LYS A 264 32.22 18.74 6.13
C LYS A 264 32.11 18.87 4.60
N ASP A 265 32.69 17.92 3.87
CA ASP A 265 32.67 17.88 2.42
C ASP A 265 31.27 17.67 1.82
N PHE A 266 30.30 17.23 2.62
CA PHE A 266 28.91 17.10 2.17
C PHE A 266 28.34 18.43 1.67
N LEU A 267 28.72 19.55 2.28
CA LEU A 267 28.27 20.89 1.89
C LEU A 267 28.77 21.33 0.53
N THR A 268 29.79 20.69 -0.02
CA THR A 268 30.31 20.94 -1.36
C THR A 268 29.56 20.14 -2.44
N ILE A 269 28.74 19.17 -2.04
CA ILE A 269 27.91 18.41 -2.98
C ILE A 269 26.87 19.34 -3.61
N LYS A 270 26.72 19.21 -4.92
CA LYS A 270 25.70 19.94 -5.70
C LYS A 270 24.33 19.74 -5.06
N ASN A 271 23.64 20.82 -4.72
CA ASN A 271 22.34 20.88 -4.01
C ASN A 271 22.39 20.81 -2.47
N SER A 272 23.56 20.72 -1.82
CA SER A 272 23.65 20.67 -0.35
C SER A 272 23.05 21.92 0.34
N GLN A 273 23.09 23.08 -0.31
CA GLN A 273 22.50 24.31 0.21
C GLN A 273 20.99 24.23 0.44
N PHE A 274 20.27 23.38 -0.30
CA PHE A 274 18.82 23.19 -0.15
C PHE A 274 18.45 22.31 1.05
N VAL A 275 19.40 21.57 1.61
CA VAL A 275 19.15 20.62 2.71
C VAL A 275 19.80 21.03 4.03
N ARG A 276 20.41 22.22 4.12
CA ARG A 276 21.15 22.66 5.32
C ARG A 276 20.35 22.58 6.61
N ASN A 277 19.10 22.99 6.56
CA ASN A 277 18.20 23.05 7.72
C ASN A 277 17.06 22.04 7.63
N GLU A 278 17.16 21.05 6.74
CA GLU A 278 16.09 20.08 6.52
C GLU A 278 16.53 18.67 6.92
N SER A 279 15.57 17.89 7.36
CA SER A 279 15.75 16.45 7.50
C SER A 279 15.46 15.77 6.17
N PHE A 280 16.29 14.81 5.80
CA PHE A 280 16.18 14.09 4.54
C PHE A 280 16.54 12.62 4.70
N MET A 281 16.23 11.82 3.71
CA MET A 281 16.59 10.40 3.65
C MET A 281 17.70 10.19 2.63
N PRO A 282 18.91 9.79 3.04
CA PRO A 282 19.96 9.38 2.10
C PRO A 282 19.53 8.13 1.34
N LEU A 283 19.56 8.19 0.00
CA LEU A 283 19.04 7.13 -0.86
C LEU A 283 20.10 6.67 -1.85
N GLN A 284 20.25 5.35 -1.97
CA GLN A 284 21.05 4.69 -2.96
C GLN A 284 20.21 3.67 -3.72
N PHE A 285 20.28 3.72 -5.05
CA PHE A 285 19.59 2.77 -5.92
C PHE A 285 20.60 2.09 -6.84
N ASP A 286 20.57 0.76 -6.85
CA ASP A 286 21.41 -0.06 -7.74
C ASP A 286 20.70 -0.24 -9.09
N MET A 287 21.30 0.32 -10.13
CA MET A 287 20.83 0.22 -11.53
C MET A 287 21.56 -0.89 -12.31
N GLY A 288 22.28 -1.76 -11.65
CA GLY A 288 23.10 -2.84 -12.22
C GLY A 288 24.52 -2.36 -12.53
N MET A 289 24.73 -1.60 -13.61
CA MET A 289 26.07 -1.12 -13.99
C MET A 289 26.51 0.13 -13.22
N LYS A 290 25.58 0.87 -12.65
CA LYS A 290 25.83 2.11 -11.88
C LYS A 290 24.92 2.19 -10.67
N LYS A 291 25.35 2.99 -9.67
CA LYS A 291 24.52 3.39 -8.54
C LYS A 291 24.05 4.83 -8.72
N GLU A 292 22.85 5.10 -8.32
CA GLU A 292 22.28 6.46 -8.28
C GLU A 292 22.03 6.87 -6.84
N PHE A 293 22.32 8.15 -6.54
CA PHE A 293 22.24 8.71 -5.19
C PHE A 293 21.28 9.89 -5.17
N TYR A 294 20.46 9.94 -4.13
CA TYR A 294 19.47 11.00 -3.91
C TYR A 294 19.36 11.33 -2.42
N LEU A 295 18.85 12.50 -2.15
CA LEU A 295 18.36 12.89 -0.83
C LEU A 295 16.85 13.01 -0.95
N GLY A 296 16.12 12.13 -0.26
CA GLY A 296 14.65 12.14 -0.20
C GLY A 296 14.18 13.24 0.74
N SER A 297 13.32 14.12 0.25
CA SER A 297 12.73 15.20 1.05
C SER A 297 11.61 14.69 1.96
N LYS A 298 10.93 15.59 2.68
CA LYS A 298 9.70 15.27 3.41
C LYS A 298 8.61 14.70 2.48
N ASN A 299 8.55 15.15 1.21
CA ASN A 299 7.60 14.61 0.23
C ASN A 299 7.90 13.15 -0.14
N PHE A 300 9.17 12.77 -0.25
CA PHE A 300 9.56 11.37 -0.40
C PHE A 300 9.14 10.54 0.81
N ILE A 301 9.34 11.11 2.02
CA ILE A 301 8.96 10.48 3.27
C ILE A 301 7.44 10.30 3.35
N ALA A 302 6.64 11.30 2.94
CA ALA A 302 5.19 11.22 2.87
C ALA A 302 4.74 10.04 2.00
N ILE A 303 5.38 9.82 0.84
CA ILE A 303 5.10 8.65 0.01
C ILE A 303 5.47 7.35 0.73
N THR A 304 6.57 7.31 1.51
CA THR A 304 6.92 6.10 2.28
C THR A 304 5.94 5.78 3.41
N LYS A 305 5.06 6.70 3.79
CA LYS A 305 3.98 6.42 4.76
C LYS A 305 2.86 5.59 4.12
N TYR A 306 2.67 5.74 2.82
CA TYR A 306 1.71 4.93 2.06
C TYR A 306 2.14 3.45 2.02
N ASN A 307 3.40 3.21 1.69
CA ASN A 307 4.04 1.90 1.81
C ASN A 307 5.48 2.11 2.33
N ARG A 308 5.85 1.43 3.42
CA ARG A 308 7.15 1.59 4.12
C ARG A 308 8.33 1.00 3.33
N SER A 309 8.46 1.44 2.07
CA SER A 309 9.50 0.99 1.14
C SER A 309 10.06 2.19 0.38
N HIS A 310 11.38 2.35 0.41
CA HIS A 310 12.06 3.35 -0.42
C HIS A 310 11.96 3.00 -1.92
N PHE A 311 11.86 1.71 -2.27
CA PHE A 311 11.61 1.28 -3.65
C PHE A 311 10.23 1.72 -4.12
N TYR A 312 9.20 1.53 -3.27
CA TYR A 312 7.85 1.99 -3.56
C TYR A 312 7.81 3.50 -3.83
N ALA A 313 8.34 4.29 -2.89
CA ALA A 313 8.31 5.74 -3.02
C ALA A 313 9.06 6.23 -4.28
N LYS A 314 10.20 5.60 -4.61
CA LYS A 314 10.93 5.93 -5.82
C LYS A 314 10.19 5.49 -7.10
N ALA A 315 9.49 4.35 -7.07
CA ALA A 315 8.68 3.90 -8.20
C ALA A 315 7.48 4.81 -8.45
N VAL A 316 6.79 5.28 -7.40
CA VAL A 316 5.73 6.30 -7.52
C VAL A 316 6.28 7.57 -8.14
N TYR A 317 7.40 8.08 -7.61
CA TYR A 317 8.04 9.28 -8.13
C TYR A 317 8.50 9.11 -9.58
N ASP A 318 9.20 8.02 -9.92
CA ASP A 318 9.64 7.77 -11.29
C ASP A 318 8.45 7.67 -12.26
N LEU A 319 7.35 7.05 -11.82
CA LEU A 319 6.15 6.95 -12.65
C LEU A 319 5.48 8.32 -12.87
N SER A 320 5.46 9.18 -11.84
CA SER A 320 4.88 10.51 -11.96
C SER A 320 5.60 11.40 -12.97
N LEU A 321 6.89 11.17 -13.18
CA LEU A 321 7.70 11.91 -14.16
C LEU A 321 7.45 11.49 -15.62
N GLU A 322 6.73 10.40 -15.85
CA GLU A 322 6.42 9.88 -17.20
C GLU A 322 5.09 10.45 -17.76
N PHE A 323 4.33 11.18 -16.94
CA PHE A 323 3.05 11.76 -17.33
C PHE A 323 3.19 13.17 -17.86
#